data_5fbb59069d1d44ec9b37a89573d67d2c
#
_entry.id   5fbb59069d1d44ec9b37a89573d67d2c
#
_cell.length_a   1.000
_cell.length_b   1.000
_cell.length_c   1.000
_cell.angle_alpha   90.00
_cell.angle_beta   90.00
_cell.angle_gamma   90.00
#
_symmetry.space_group_name_H-M   'P 1'
#
loop_
_entity.id
_entity.type
_entity.pdbx_description
1 polymer ?
#
loop_
_entity_poly.entity_id
_entity_poly.type
_entity_poly.pdbx_seq_one_letter_code
_entity_poly.pdbx_strand_id
1 'polypeptide(L)'
;MPLSFRLTEDFLKEYRNKKVPWGYKDAGGNSVGEITFLRTYSRLKEDGTKETWVDVCQRVIEGMYSLQKDHCKTSRLPWNDTRAQASAKEAFDRLFNLKWTPPGRGLWVMGTPLVNELKNSAALQNCAFVSTSSMSKLDPAKPFAFLMEASMLGVGVGFDDKGADKDFTIYDPSRDESNVQTWEIPDTREGWVDSVSMLINSYLKPDQPRWVFDYTLIRPAGAPIKTFGGTSAGPEPLAKLHNYIYTLFEGRATQELTRKD
;
A
#
# COMPACT_ATOMS: atom_id res chain seq x y z
N MET A 1 -8.51 6.90 14.81
CA MET A 1 -9.73 7.66 15.23
C MET A 1 -10.97 6.96 14.71
N PRO A 2 -12.07 6.88 15.45
CA PRO A 2 -13.30 6.30 14.92
C PRO A 2 -13.75 7.07 13.67
N LEU A 3 -14.40 6.35 12.75
CA LEU A 3 -14.97 6.96 11.54
C LEU A 3 -15.96 8.09 11.91
N SER A 4 -15.89 9.21 11.22
CA SER A 4 -16.70 10.42 11.51
C SER A 4 -18.15 10.31 11.03
N PHE A 5 -18.45 9.32 10.17
CA PHE A 5 -19.78 8.98 9.70
C PHE A 5 -20.10 7.52 10.03
N ARG A 6 -21.33 7.25 10.47
CA ARG A 6 -21.84 5.92 10.75
C ARG A 6 -23.24 5.77 10.20
N LEU A 7 -23.56 4.61 9.65
CA LEU A 7 -24.93 4.19 9.35
C LEU A 7 -25.69 3.92 10.64
N THR A 8 -27.00 4.11 10.62
CA THR A 8 -27.84 3.82 11.79
C THR A 8 -27.93 2.31 12.03
N GLU A 9 -27.87 1.89 13.31
CA GLU A 9 -27.96 0.47 13.69
C GLU A 9 -29.28 -0.18 13.23
N ASP A 10 -30.39 0.54 13.29
CA ASP A 10 -31.69 0.00 12.86
C ASP A 10 -31.68 -0.35 11.36
N PHE A 11 -31.02 0.46 10.52
CA PHE A 11 -30.83 0.14 9.12
C PHE A 11 -29.96 -1.11 8.93
N LEU A 12 -28.85 -1.24 9.66
CA LEU A 12 -27.94 -2.37 9.52
C LEU A 12 -28.57 -3.68 9.98
N LYS A 13 -29.39 -3.66 11.02
CA LYS A 13 -30.14 -4.84 11.49
C LYS A 13 -30.99 -5.48 10.40
N GLU A 14 -31.57 -4.68 9.49
CA GLU A 14 -32.36 -5.19 8.38
C GLU A 14 -31.55 -6.10 7.43
N TYR A 15 -30.23 -5.89 7.33
CA TYR A 15 -29.35 -6.61 6.40
C TYR A 15 -28.63 -7.80 7.03
N ARG A 16 -28.45 -7.83 8.34
CA ARG A 16 -27.66 -8.89 9.02
C ARG A 16 -28.18 -10.31 8.75
N ASN A 17 -29.49 -10.47 8.53
CA ASN A 17 -30.12 -11.76 8.25
C ASN A 17 -30.55 -11.92 6.78
N LYS A 18 -30.32 -10.92 5.92
CA LYS A 18 -30.64 -11.01 4.50
C LYS A 18 -29.64 -11.91 3.78
N LYS A 19 -30.16 -12.75 2.89
CA LYS A 19 -29.33 -13.57 2.00
C LYS A 19 -28.68 -12.68 0.96
N VAL A 20 -27.35 -12.81 0.81
CA VAL A 20 -26.59 -12.08 -0.22
C VAL A 20 -26.85 -12.70 -1.60
N PRO A 21 -27.15 -11.91 -2.62
CA PRO A 21 -27.44 -12.40 -3.97
C PRO A 21 -26.14 -12.67 -4.75
N TRP A 22 -25.36 -13.69 -4.34
CA TRP A 22 -24.06 -14.01 -4.94
C TRP A 22 -24.07 -14.39 -6.42
N GLY A 23 -25.24 -14.47 -7.05
CA GLY A 23 -25.39 -14.78 -8.48
C GLY A 23 -25.23 -16.25 -8.78
N TYR A 24 -24.49 -16.59 -9.84
CA TYR A 24 -24.33 -17.96 -10.35
C TYR A 24 -23.78 -18.91 -9.28
N LYS A 25 -24.37 -20.10 -9.25
CA LYS A 25 -23.91 -21.24 -8.43
C LYS A 25 -23.55 -22.39 -9.34
N ASP A 26 -22.46 -23.08 -9.02
CA ASP A 26 -22.07 -24.33 -9.67
C ASP A 26 -23.03 -25.50 -9.33
N ALA A 27 -22.80 -26.66 -9.92
CA ALA A 27 -23.59 -27.87 -9.67
C ALA A 27 -23.54 -28.34 -8.19
N GLY A 28 -22.50 -27.97 -7.44
CA GLY A 28 -22.36 -28.21 -6.01
C GLY A 28 -23.02 -27.16 -5.12
N GLY A 29 -23.68 -26.15 -5.71
CA GLY A 29 -24.33 -25.05 -4.99
C GLY A 29 -23.39 -23.93 -4.53
N ASN A 30 -22.10 -23.98 -4.91
CA ASN A 30 -21.10 -22.98 -4.54
C ASN A 30 -21.19 -21.77 -5.45
N SER A 31 -21.11 -20.58 -4.89
CA SER A 31 -21.04 -19.34 -5.66
C SER A 31 -19.59 -18.89 -5.80
N VAL A 32 -19.15 -18.66 -7.04
CA VAL A 32 -17.81 -18.10 -7.32
C VAL A 32 -17.64 -16.72 -6.65
N GLY A 33 -18.70 -15.91 -6.64
CA GLY A 33 -18.69 -14.60 -5.96
C GLY A 33 -18.46 -14.72 -4.46
N GLU A 34 -19.16 -15.65 -3.79
CA GLU A 34 -19.01 -15.89 -2.37
C GLU A 34 -17.62 -16.43 -2.00
N ILE A 35 -17.12 -17.41 -2.76
CA ILE A 35 -15.79 -17.98 -2.56
C ILE A 35 -14.71 -16.88 -2.73
N THR A 36 -14.83 -16.06 -3.78
CA THR A 36 -13.91 -14.96 -4.05
C THR A 36 -13.93 -13.93 -2.91
N PHE A 37 -15.13 -13.57 -2.43
CA PHE A 37 -15.29 -12.70 -1.28
C PHE A 37 -14.59 -13.25 -0.04
N LEU A 38 -14.90 -14.48 0.36
CA LEU A 38 -14.35 -15.11 1.57
C LEU A 38 -12.83 -15.27 1.52
N ARG A 39 -12.28 -15.56 0.34
CA ARG A 39 -10.84 -15.73 0.15
C ARG A 39 -10.08 -14.42 0.10
N THR A 40 -10.65 -13.37 -0.53
CA THR A 40 -9.89 -12.19 -0.92
C THR A 40 -10.29 -10.93 -0.14
N TYR A 41 -11.59 -10.70 0.11
CA TYR A 41 -12.09 -9.42 0.61
C TYR A 41 -12.61 -9.44 2.05
N SER A 42 -12.85 -10.64 2.60
CA SER A 42 -13.24 -10.82 4.00
C SER A 42 -12.03 -10.72 4.91
N ARG A 43 -11.89 -9.59 5.61
CA ARG A 43 -10.76 -9.32 6.50
C ARG A 43 -10.95 -10.00 7.86
N LEU A 44 -9.84 -10.26 8.53
CA LEU A 44 -9.85 -10.75 9.90
C LEU A 44 -10.20 -9.58 10.85
N LYS A 45 -11.16 -9.78 11.71
CA LYS A 45 -11.54 -8.85 12.79
C LYS A 45 -10.66 -9.06 14.02
N GLU A 46 -10.72 -8.14 14.97
CA GLU A 46 -9.94 -8.22 16.22
C GLU A 46 -10.29 -9.45 17.07
N ASP A 47 -11.52 -9.94 16.99
CA ASP A 47 -12.01 -11.13 17.67
C ASP A 47 -11.58 -12.46 17.01
N GLY A 48 -10.79 -12.39 15.93
CA GLY A 48 -10.33 -13.55 15.18
C GLY A 48 -11.34 -14.10 14.17
N THR A 49 -12.55 -13.54 14.07
CA THR A 49 -13.53 -13.91 13.05
C THR A 49 -13.31 -13.12 11.76
N LYS A 50 -13.83 -13.63 10.65
CA LYS A 50 -13.79 -12.91 9.37
C LYS A 50 -14.98 -11.98 9.22
N GLU A 51 -14.79 -10.86 8.49
CA GLU A 51 -15.88 -9.98 8.09
C GLU A 51 -16.92 -10.74 7.26
N THR A 52 -18.20 -10.50 7.57
CA THR A 52 -19.31 -10.87 6.69
C THR A 52 -19.45 -9.88 5.53
N TRP A 53 -20.28 -10.20 4.54
CA TRP A 53 -20.54 -9.24 3.44
C TRP A 53 -21.17 -7.93 3.94
N VAL A 54 -22.04 -8.02 4.95
CA VAL A 54 -22.63 -6.84 5.62
C VAL A 54 -21.54 -5.98 6.28
N ASP A 55 -20.58 -6.62 6.98
CA ASP A 55 -19.48 -5.91 7.63
C ASP A 55 -18.63 -5.15 6.58
N VAL A 56 -18.33 -5.77 5.44
CA VAL A 56 -17.57 -5.13 4.36
C VAL A 56 -18.37 -3.97 3.75
N CYS A 57 -19.65 -4.18 3.45
CA CYS A 57 -20.52 -3.11 2.93
C CYS A 57 -20.57 -1.92 3.91
N GLN A 58 -20.73 -2.19 5.20
CA GLN A 58 -20.74 -1.17 6.26
C GLN A 58 -19.41 -0.41 6.29
N ARG A 59 -18.29 -1.11 6.39
CA ARG A 59 -16.95 -0.53 6.45
C ARG A 59 -16.65 0.35 5.24
N VAL A 60 -16.98 -0.13 4.05
CA VAL A 60 -16.72 0.61 2.79
C VAL A 60 -17.56 1.89 2.74
N ILE A 61 -18.85 1.80 2.98
CA ILE A 61 -19.75 2.97 2.90
C ILE A 61 -19.43 3.98 4.01
N GLU A 62 -19.28 3.53 5.25
CA GLU A 62 -18.92 4.41 6.36
C GLU A 62 -17.55 5.06 6.14
N GLY A 63 -16.59 4.33 5.59
CA GLY A 63 -15.27 4.86 5.22
C GLY A 63 -15.34 5.96 4.17
N MET A 64 -16.08 5.74 3.08
CA MET A 64 -16.28 6.71 2.00
C MET A 64 -16.94 8.01 2.51
N TYR A 65 -18.04 7.88 3.26
CA TYR A 65 -18.76 9.03 3.78
C TYR A 65 -17.99 9.74 4.91
N SER A 66 -17.16 9.02 5.67
CA SER A 66 -16.26 9.66 6.64
C SER A 66 -15.21 10.53 5.94
N LEU A 67 -14.60 10.06 4.85
CA LEU A 67 -13.65 10.88 4.08
C LEU A 67 -14.32 12.14 3.51
N GLN A 68 -15.54 12.04 3.00
CA GLN A 68 -16.30 13.19 2.50
C GLN A 68 -16.63 14.18 3.62
N LYS A 69 -17.12 13.66 4.78
CA LYS A 69 -17.45 14.50 5.95
C LYS A 69 -16.20 15.22 6.49
N ASP A 70 -15.08 14.51 6.61
CA ASP A 70 -13.81 15.07 7.06
C ASP A 70 -13.30 16.13 6.09
N HIS A 71 -13.43 15.89 4.78
CA HIS A 71 -13.06 16.87 3.76
C HIS A 71 -13.94 18.12 3.85
N CYS A 72 -15.27 17.98 3.95
CA CYS A 72 -16.16 19.12 4.14
C CYS A 72 -15.78 19.94 5.38
N LYS A 73 -15.49 19.26 6.48
CA LYS A 73 -15.03 19.94 7.73
C LYS A 73 -13.72 20.69 7.52
N THR A 74 -12.72 20.08 6.92
CA THR A 74 -11.41 20.70 6.69
C THR A 74 -11.50 21.89 5.71
N SER A 75 -12.30 21.74 4.66
CA SER A 75 -12.51 22.75 3.61
C SER A 75 -13.58 23.77 3.97
N ARG A 76 -14.16 23.71 5.18
CA ARG A 76 -15.26 24.59 5.64
C ARG A 76 -16.48 24.57 4.72
N LEU A 77 -16.76 23.42 4.09
CA LEU A 77 -17.92 23.19 3.24
C LEU A 77 -19.12 22.71 4.08
N PRO A 78 -20.36 23.04 3.70
CA PRO A 78 -21.53 22.57 4.42
C PRO A 78 -21.68 21.05 4.31
N TRP A 79 -22.03 20.43 5.44
CA TRP A 79 -22.36 18.99 5.51
C TRP A 79 -23.81 18.83 6.02
N ASN A 80 -24.59 17.97 5.37
CA ASN A 80 -25.95 17.66 5.78
C ASN A 80 -26.07 16.18 6.14
N ASP A 81 -26.15 15.88 7.43
CA ASP A 81 -26.21 14.51 7.93
C ASP A 81 -27.43 13.71 7.44
N THR A 82 -28.61 14.35 7.33
CA THR A 82 -29.84 13.68 6.85
C THR A 82 -29.69 13.25 5.40
N ARG A 83 -29.19 14.14 4.53
CA ARG A 83 -28.95 13.85 3.11
C ARG A 83 -27.86 12.78 2.97
N ALA A 84 -26.80 12.86 3.77
CA ALA A 84 -25.71 11.90 3.77
C ALA A 84 -26.20 10.51 4.19
N GLN A 85 -27.05 10.41 5.24
CA GLN A 85 -27.65 9.13 5.66
C GLN A 85 -28.52 8.52 4.57
N ALA A 86 -29.40 9.31 3.92
CA ALA A 86 -30.24 8.82 2.84
C ALA A 86 -29.41 8.26 1.67
N SER A 87 -28.41 9.01 1.22
CA SER A 87 -27.51 8.62 0.13
C SER A 87 -26.65 7.41 0.50
N ALA A 88 -26.14 7.34 1.73
CA ALA A 88 -25.33 6.22 2.22
C ALA A 88 -26.14 4.92 2.31
N LYS A 89 -27.40 4.98 2.76
CA LYS A 89 -28.30 3.84 2.80
C LYS A 89 -28.59 3.30 1.40
N GLU A 90 -28.83 4.17 0.43
CA GLU A 90 -29.01 3.77 -0.97
C GLU A 90 -27.74 3.13 -1.54
N ALA A 91 -26.57 3.73 -1.32
CA ALA A 91 -25.28 3.19 -1.76
C ALA A 91 -25.00 1.82 -1.13
N PHE A 92 -25.32 1.65 0.16
CA PHE A 92 -25.21 0.39 0.86
C PHE A 92 -26.13 -0.69 0.26
N ASP A 93 -27.41 -0.37 0.06
CA ASP A 93 -28.37 -1.31 -0.53
C ASP A 93 -27.90 -1.81 -1.91
N ARG A 94 -27.45 -0.90 -2.74
CA ARG A 94 -26.93 -1.24 -4.08
C ARG A 94 -25.65 -2.08 -4.01
N LEU A 95 -24.73 -1.77 -3.08
CA LEU A 95 -23.52 -2.55 -2.86
C LEU A 95 -23.85 -3.96 -2.32
N PHE A 96 -24.72 -4.03 -1.30
CA PHE A 96 -25.17 -5.31 -0.72
C PHE A 96 -25.78 -6.24 -1.77
N ASN A 97 -26.60 -5.68 -2.65
CA ASN A 97 -27.29 -6.39 -3.73
C ASN A 97 -26.41 -6.58 -4.99
N LEU A 98 -25.10 -6.32 -4.92
CA LEU A 98 -24.15 -6.48 -6.03
C LEU A 98 -24.52 -5.71 -7.31
N LYS A 99 -25.28 -4.62 -7.19
CA LYS A 99 -25.64 -3.74 -8.31
C LYS A 99 -24.51 -2.81 -8.71
N TRP A 100 -23.57 -2.57 -7.83
CA TRP A 100 -22.27 -1.96 -8.07
C TRP A 100 -21.26 -2.48 -7.03
N THR A 101 -19.99 -2.41 -7.35
CA THR A 101 -18.89 -2.64 -6.40
C THR A 101 -17.81 -1.60 -6.66
N PRO A 102 -17.12 -1.11 -5.62
CA PRO A 102 -15.88 -0.40 -5.86
C PRO A 102 -14.84 -1.35 -6.47
N PRO A 103 -13.73 -0.84 -7.03
CA PRO A 103 -12.58 -1.68 -7.37
C PRO A 103 -12.17 -2.55 -6.19
N GLY A 104 -11.54 -3.71 -6.45
CA GLY A 104 -11.15 -4.67 -5.41
C GLY A 104 -10.38 -4.02 -4.25
N ARG A 105 -9.55 -3.02 -4.52
CA ARG A 105 -8.89 -2.22 -3.49
C ARG A 105 -9.86 -1.48 -2.57
N GLY A 106 -10.92 -0.91 -3.11
CA GLY A 106 -11.97 -0.28 -2.33
C GLY A 106 -12.64 -1.26 -1.36
N LEU A 107 -12.94 -2.48 -1.81
CA LEU A 107 -13.45 -3.53 -0.93
C LEU A 107 -12.44 -3.94 0.15
N TRP A 108 -11.14 -3.96 -0.18
CA TRP A 108 -10.09 -4.42 0.74
C TRP A 108 -9.71 -3.39 1.80
N VAL A 109 -9.47 -2.13 1.42
CA VAL A 109 -8.85 -1.13 2.31
C VAL A 109 -9.73 0.06 2.69
N MET A 110 -10.85 0.35 1.99
CA MET A 110 -11.72 1.47 2.35
C MET A 110 -12.33 1.25 3.75
N GLY A 111 -12.34 2.28 4.56
CA GLY A 111 -12.83 2.24 5.94
C GLY A 111 -11.88 1.59 6.95
N THR A 112 -10.69 1.18 6.52
CA THR A 112 -9.66 0.65 7.44
C THR A 112 -8.80 1.77 8.03
N PRO A 113 -8.06 1.50 9.13
CA PRO A 113 -7.12 2.45 9.70
C PRO A 113 -6.11 3.00 8.68
N LEU A 114 -5.66 2.17 7.73
CA LEU A 114 -4.72 2.58 6.69
C LEU A 114 -5.20 3.81 5.91
N VAL A 115 -6.47 3.81 5.48
CA VAL A 115 -7.04 4.89 4.69
C VAL A 115 -7.61 6.00 5.57
N ASN A 116 -8.39 5.64 6.59
CA ASN A 116 -9.17 6.61 7.34
C ASN A 116 -8.40 7.25 8.50
N GLU A 117 -7.41 6.57 9.08
CA GLU A 117 -6.59 7.11 10.17
C GLU A 117 -5.23 7.60 9.67
N LEU A 118 -4.48 6.75 8.98
CA LEU A 118 -3.17 7.09 8.44
C LEU A 118 -3.24 7.94 7.16
N LYS A 119 -4.45 8.21 6.66
CA LYS A 119 -4.71 9.03 5.46
C LYS A 119 -3.96 8.55 4.21
N ASN A 120 -3.63 7.26 4.15
CA ASN A 120 -2.90 6.68 3.02
C ASN A 120 -3.86 6.29 1.89
N SER A 121 -4.34 7.29 1.15
CA SER A 121 -5.24 7.08 0.00
C SER A 121 -4.56 6.38 -1.20
N ALA A 122 -3.23 6.37 -1.25
CA ALA A 122 -2.49 5.64 -2.28
C ALA A 122 -2.81 4.13 -2.27
N ALA A 123 -3.13 3.57 -1.10
CA ALA A 123 -3.56 2.18 -0.97
C ALA A 123 -4.87 1.84 -1.72
N LEU A 124 -5.64 2.83 -2.13
CA LEU A 124 -6.86 2.66 -2.96
C LEU A 124 -6.55 2.55 -4.46
N GLN A 125 -5.33 2.89 -4.88
CA GLN A 125 -4.92 2.82 -6.28
C GLN A 125 -4.60 1.38 -6.67
N ASN A 126 -5.06 0.95 -7.85
CA ASN A 126 -4.72 -0.37 -8.39
C ASN A 126 -3.41 -0.32 -9.19
N CYS A 127 -3.18 0.77 -9.93
CA CYS A 127 -2.08 0.92 -10.84
C CYS A 127 -1.45 2.31 -10.70
N ALA A 128 -0.11 2.35 -10.92
CA ALA A 128 0.65 3.58 -11.01
C ALA A 128 1.71 3.45 -12.11
N PHE A 129 2.33 4.55 -12.46
CA PHE A 129 3.45 4.58 -13.38
C PHE A 129 4.49 5.57 -12.85
N VAL A 130 5.77 5.21 -12.98
CA VAL A 130 6.89 6.10 -12.68
C VAL A 130 7.88 6.08 -13.83
N SER A 131 8.35 7.27 -14.23
CA SER A 131 9.40 7.38 -15.23
C SER A 131 10.75 7.55 -14.55
N THR A 132 11.74 6.77 -14.99
CA THR A 132 13.13 6.96 -14.56
C THR A 132 13.70 8.30 -15.02
N SER A 133 13.04 9.01 -15.97
CA SER A 133 13.36 10.39 -16.30
C SER A 133 13.21 11.35 -15.11
N SER A 134 12.52 10.96 -14.04
CA SER A 134 12.45 11.72 -12.78
C SER A 134 13.73 11.64 -11.93
N MET A 135 14.68 10.76 -12.25
CA MET A 135 16.01 10.74 -11.64
C MET A 135 16.69 12.10 -11.80
N SER A 136 17.34 12.57 -10.77
CA SER A 136 18.14 13.78 -10.78
C SER A 136 19.46 13.57 -10.01
N LYS A 137 20.47 14.39 -10.25
CA LYS A 137 21.73 14.32 -9.47
C LYS A 137 21.51 14.58 -7.97
N LEU A 138 20.42 15.28 -7.60
CA LEU A 138 20.06 15.51 -6.20
C LEU A 138 19.37 14.30 -5.55
N ASP A 139 18.57 13.58 -6.34
CA ASP A 139 17.83 12.43 -5.87
C ASP A 139 17.70 11.36 -6.97
N PRO A 140 18.75 10.60 -7.22
CA PRO A 140 18.73 9.53 -8.24
C PRO A 140 17.87 8.35 -7.81
N ALA A 141 17.68 8.11 -6.52
CA ALA A 141 16.87 7.01 -5.99
C ALA A 141 15.34 7.23 -6.12
N LYS A 142 14.89 8.45 -6.41
CA LYS A 142 13.46 8.85 -6.38
C LYS A 142 12.50 7.89 -7.11
N PRO A 143 12.72 7.46 -8.37
CA PRO A 143 11.78 6.57 -9.04
C PRO A 143 11.75 5.18 -8.42
N PHE A 144 12.87 4.70 -7.88
CA PHE A 144 12.96 3.39 -7.21
C PHE A 144 12.26 3.42 -5.84
N ALA A 145 12.41 4.50 -5.09
CA ALA A 145 11.66 4.74 -3.86
C ALA A 145 10.16 4.73 -4.11
N PHE A 146 9.69 5.46 -5.13
CA PHE A 146 8.28 5.46 -5.52
C PHE A 146 7.78 4.06 -5.92
N LEU A 147 8.57 3.34 -6.75
CA LEU A 147 8.24 1.97 -7.16
C LEU A 147 8.06 1.07 -5.95
N MET A 148 9.02 1.09 -5.02
CA MET A 148 8.98 0.25 -3.83
C MET A 148 7.81 0.64 -2.92
N GLU A 149 7.64 1.91 -2.62
CA GLU A 149 6.57 2.41 -1.74
C GLU A 149 5.19 2.03 -2.27
N ALA A 150 4.92 2.27 -3.55
CA ALA A 150 3.66 1.94 -4.18
C ALA A 150 3.44 0.41 -4.23
N SER A 151 4.48 -0.37 -4.54
CA SER A 151 4.41 -1.84 -4.56
C SER A 151 4.12 -2.42 -3.18
N MET A 152 4.69 -1.87 -2.11
CA MET A 152 4.40 -2.27 -0.72
C MET A 152 2.94 -1.97 -0.33
N LEU A 153 2.29 -1.00 -0.95
CA LEU A 153 0.86 -0.75 -0.84
C LEU A 153 0.04 -1.65 -1.78
N GLY A 154 0.71 -2.56 -2.50
CA GLY A 154 0.11 -3.51 -3.44
C GLY A 154 -0.36 -2.87 -4.75
N VAL A 155 0.12 -1.69 -5.10
CA VAL A 155 -0.13 -1.03 -6.40
C VAL A 155 0.71 -1.72 -7.46
N GLY A 156 0.12 -2.06 -8.61
CA GLY A 156 0.87 -2.49 -9.79
C GLY A 156 1.55 -1.28 -10.42
N VAL A 157 2.89 -1.27 -10.46
CA VAL A 157 3.65 -0.11 -10.97
C VAL A 157 4.33 -0.43 -12.28
N GLY A 158 3.97 0.31 -13.33
CA GLY A 158 4.75 0.34 -14.58
C GLY A 158 5.89 1.35 -14.48
N PHE A 159 6.95 1.11 -15.23
CA PHE A 159 8.10 2.01 -15.29
C PHE A 159 8.73 2.01 -16.69
N ASP A 160 9.61 2.98 -16.96
CA ASP A 160 10.42 3.08 -18.18
C ASP A 160 11.92 3.19 -17.84
N ASP A 161 12.75 3.17 -18.87
CA ASP A 161 14.21 3.30 -18.80
C ASP A 161 14.74 4.65 -19.30
N LYS A 162 13.87 5.66 -19.47
CA LYS A 162 14.24 6.98 -20.03
C LYS A 162 15.31 7.72 -19.22
N GLY A 163 15.48 7.35 -17.95
CA GLY A 163 16.53 7.89 -17.09
C GLY A 163 17.94 7.46 -17.51
N ALA A 164 18.08 6.38 -18.29
CA ALA A 164 19.36 5.89 -18.76
C ALA A 164 20.07 6.85 -19.76
N ASP A 165 19.35 7.83 -20.33
CA ASP A 165 19.94 8.88 -21.15
C ASP A 165 20.62 10.00 -20.33
N LYS A 166 20.55 9.93 -19.01
CA LYS A 166 21.18 10.89 -18.11
C LYS A 166 22.57 10.41 -17.71
N ASP A 167 23.52 11.31 -17.72
CA ASP A 167 24.91 11.05 -17.32
C ASP A 167 24.97 10.83 -15.78
N PHE A 168 24.87 9.60 -15.36
CA PHE A 168 25.14 9.17 -14.00
C PHE A 168 26.48 8.43 -13.93
N THR A 169 27.29 8.81 -12.98
CA THR A 169 28.52 8.10 -12.61
C THR A 169 28.24 7.17 -11.43
N ILE A 170 28.71 5.94 -11.51
CA ILE A 170 28.66 5.02 -10.39
C ILE A 170 29.91 5.26 -9.54
N TYR A 171 29.72 5.75 -8.33
CA TYR A 171 30.75 5.93 -7.33
C TYR A 171 30.96 4.62 -6.57
N ASP A 172 32.17 4.45 -6.01
CA ASP A 172 32.48 3.32 -5.12
C ASP A 172 32.56 3.82 -3.68
N PRO A 173 31.50 3.64 -2.87
CA PRO A 173 31.52 4.10 -1.49
C PRO A 173 32.46 3.27 -0.60
N SER A 174 32.99 2.14 -1.08
CA SER A 174 33.94 1.31 -0.34
C SER A 174 35.37 1.83 -0.36
N ARG A 175 35.69 2.83 -1.23
CA ARG A 175 37.05 3.39 -1.34
C ARG A 175 37.49 4.13 -0.09
N ASP A 176 36.56 4.65 0.68
CA ASP A 176 36.83 5.28 1.96
C ASP A 176 36.35 4.40 3.11
N GLU A 177 37.24 3.53 3.61
CA GLU A 177 36.96 2.64 4.74
C GLU A 177 36.64 3.41 6.03
N SER A 178 37.01 4.68 6.13
CA SER A 178 36.69 5.53 7.28
C SER A 178 35.24 6.05 7.26
N ASN A 179 34.58 6.01 6.12
CA ASN A 179 33.21 6.50 5.93
C ASN A 179 32.19 5.35 5.83
N VAL A 180 32.28 4.37 6.73
CA VAL A 180 31.30 3.29 6.88
C VAL A 180 30.30 3.66 7.97
N GLN A 181 29.01 3.60 7.66
CA GLN A 181 27.93 3.89 8.60
C GLN A 181 26.96 2.71 8.70
N THR A 182 26.54 2.41 9.92
CA THR A 182 25.52 1.41 10.18
C THR A 182 24.15 2.09 10.34
N TRP A 183 23.14 1.52 9.74
CA TRP A 183 21.77 1.98 9.88
C TRP A 183 20.82 0.85 10.25
N GLU A 184 20.18 1.01 11.38
CA GLU A 184 19.15 0.12 11.91
C GLU A 184 17.82 0.40 11.21
N ILE A 185 17.35 -0.54 10.39
CA ILE A 185 16.15 -0.33 9.56
C ILE A 185 14.90 -0.40 10.43
N PRO A 186 14.12 0.70 10.55
CA PRO A 186 12.84 0.67 11.26
C PRO A 186 11.87 -0.33 10.62
N ASP A 187 11.06 -1.02 11.46
CA ASP A 187 10.01 -1.93 11.00
C ASP A 187 8.77 -1.16 10.48
N THR A 188 9.02 -0.31 9.50
CA THR A 188 8.02 0.53 8.83
C THR A 188 8.22 0.48 7.32
N ARG A 189 7.16 0.78 6.57
CA ARG A 189 7.25 0.90 5.10
C ARG A 189 8.30 1.95 4.71
N GLU A 190 8.26 3.09 5.37
CA GLU A 190 9.17 4.21 5.16
C GLU A 190 10.63 3.77 5.39
N GLY A 191 10.91 3.07 6.50
CA GLY A 191 12.25 2.55 6.80
C GLY A 191 12.78 1.62 5.71
N TRP A 192 11.95 0.76 5.15
CA TRP A 192 12.35 -0.10 4.04
C TRP A 192 12.67 0.70 2.77
N VAL A 193 11.83 1.68 2.42
CA VAL A 193 12.03 2.55 1.25
C VAL A 193 13.29 3.41 1.42
N ASP A 194 13.50 3.95 2.61
CA ASP A 194 14.67 4.76 2.94
C ASP A 194 15.96 3.94 2.82
N SER A 195 15.99 2.68 3.28
CA SER A 195 17.18 1.82 3.17
C SER A 195 17.60 1.60 1.71
N VAL A 196 16.64 1.35 0.81
CA VAL A 196 16.90 1.21 -0.63
C VAL A 196 17.34 2.54 -1.24
N SER A 197 16.74 3.64 -0.83
CA SER A 197 17.10 4.97 -1.31
C SER A 197 18.52 5.36 -0.88
N MET A 198 18.88 5.10 0.37
CA MET A 198 20.21 5.33 0.90
C MET A 198 21.25 4.50 0.15
N LEU A 199 20.96 3.24 -0.10
CA LEU A 199 21.84 2.34 -0.84
C LEU A 199 22.07 2.80 -2.27
N ILE A 200 21.02 3.12 -3.03
CA ILE A 200 21.14 3.61 -4.41
C ILE A 200 21.89 4.94 -4.43
N ASN A 201 21.56 5.85 -3.52
CA ASN A 201 22.21 7.15 -3.44
C ASN A 201 23.72 7.03 -3.09
N SER A 202 24.15 6.02 -2.34
CA SER A 202 25.56 5.83 -2.01
C SER A 202 26.40 5.51 -3.23
N TYR A 203 25.81 4.93 -4.27
CA TYR A 203 26.50 4.64 -5.53
C TYR A 203 26.32 5.74 -6.61
N LEU A 204 25.25 6.51 -6.55
CA LEU A 204 24.92 7.49 -7.59
C LEU A 204 25.17 8.95 -7.19
N LYS A 205 25.68 9.19 -6.00
CA LYS A 205 26.11 10.50 -5.51
C LYS A 205 27.56 10.45 -5.02
N PRO A 206 28.34 11.53 -5.21
CA PRO A 206 29.67 11.62 -4.63
C PRO A 206 29.62 11.70 -3.10
N ASP A 207 30.70 11.32 -2.45
CA ASP A 207 30.99 11.52 -1.03
C ASP A 207 29.92 10.94 -0.08
N GLN A 208 29.26 9.86 -0.53
CA GLN A 208 28.29 9.15 0.31
C GLN A 208 28.99 8.05 1.12
N PRO A 209 28.46 7.74 2.34
CA PRO A 209 29.00 6.64 3.14
C PRO A 209 28.67 5.28 2.51
N ARG A 210 29.51 4.29 2.84
CA ARG A 210 29.13 2.90 2.67
C ARG A 210 28.18 2.51 3.78
N TRP A 211 26.95 2.11 3.42
CA TRP A 211 25.94 1.68 4.39
C TRP A 211 26.08 0.21 4.75
N VAL A 212 26.02 -0.09 6.03
CA VAL A 212 25.80 -1.44 6.58
C VAL A 212 24.42 -1.45 7.22
N PHE A 213 23.52 -2.29 6.71
CA PHE A 213 22.14 -2.32 7.19
C PHE A 213 21.96 -3.37 8.28
N ASP A 214 21.34 -2.95 9.40
CA ASP A 214 20.88 -3.84 10.46
C ASP A 214 19.38 -4.08 10.33
N TYR A 215 19.00 -5.36 10.25
CA TYR A 215 17.61 -5.80 10.03
C TYR A 215 16.93 -6.29 11.31
N THR A 216 17.57 -6.15 12.46
CA THR A 216 17.11 -6.75 13.73
C THR A 216 15.77 -6.22 14.21
N LEU A 217 15.42 -4.98 13.88
CA LEU A 217 14.13 -4.38 14.22
C LEU A 217 12.97 -4.91 13.37
N ILE A 218 13.25 -5.50 12.21
CA ILE A 218 12.20 -5.95 11.29
C ILE A 218 11.51 -7.19 11.87
N ARG A 219 10.18 -7.14 11.94
CA ARG A 219 9.36 -8.24 12.44
C ARG A 219 9.59 -9.53 11.66
N PRO A 220 9.53 -10.70 12.30
CA PRO A 220 9.77 -11.98 11.65
C PRO A 220 8.70 -12.31 10.60
N ALA A 221 9.04 -13.23 9.70
CA ALA A 221 8.10 -13.79 8.76
C ALA A 221 6.89 -14.42 9.47
N GLY A 222 5.69 -14.22 8.92
CA GLY A 222 4.43 -14.71 9.47
C GLY A 222 3.80 -13.77 10.52
N ALA A 223 4.51 -12.78 11.05
CA ALA A 223 3.93 -11.79 11.96
C ALA A 223 2.80 -10.98 11.28
N PRO A 224 1.69 -10.68 11.97
CA PRO A 224 0.56 -9.99 11.36
C PRO A 224 0.88 -8.52 11.03
N ILE A 225 0.42 -8.05 9.86
CA ILE A 225 0.46 -6.64 9.46
C ILE A 225 -0.90 -6.02 9.80
N LYS A 226 -0.99 -5.34 10.95
CA LYS A 226 -2.26 -4.83 11.49
C LYS A 226 -2.93 -3.78 10.61
N THR A 227 -2.17 -2.92 9.94
CA THR A 227 -2.70 -1.78 9.17
C THR A 227 -3.21 -2.20 7.80
N PHE A 228 -2.40 -2.91 7.03
CA PHE A 228 -2.72 -3.34 5.66
C PHE A 228 -3.48 -4.68 5.65
N GLY A 229 -3.19 -5.55 6.61
CA GLY A 229 -3.65 -6.94 6.64
C GLY A 229 -2.65 -7.89 5.97
N GLY A 230 -2.80 -9.18 6.24
CA GLY A 230 -1.85 -10.20 5.83
C GLY A 230 -0.70 -10.39 6.83
N THR A 231 0.37 -11.02 6.39
CA THR A 231 1.53 -11.37 7.22
C THR A 231 2.82 -10.83 6.62
N SER A 232 3.79 -10.53 7.49
CA SER A 232 5.13 -10.10 7.12
C SER A 232 5.88 -11.19 6.38
N ALA A 233 6.70 -10.79 5.40
CA ALA A 233 7.66 -11.68 4.76
C ALA A 233 8.98 -11.83 5.56
N GLY A 234 9.14 -11.05 6.64
CA GLY A 234 10.40 -10.97 7.39
C GLY A 234 11.47 -10.12 6.68
N PRO A 235 12.68 -10.05 7.23
CA PRO A 235 13.77 -9.21 6.70
C PRO A 235 14.44 -9.78 5.42
N GLU A 236 14.32 -11.08 5.18
CA GLU A 236 15.07 -11.77 4.12
C GLU A 236 14.86 -11.19 2.70
N PRO A 237 13.63 -10.86 2.25
CA PRO A 237 13.43 -10.27 0.93
C PRO A 237 14.13 -8.92 0.76
N LEU A 238 14.16 -8.09 1.81
CA LEU A 238 14.85 -6.80 1.77
C LEU A 238 16.36 -7.00 1.73
N ALA A 239 16.90 -7.91 2.54
CA ALA A 239 18.32 -8.25 2.53
C ALA A 239 18.78 -8.79 1.17
N LYS A 240 17.95 -9.63 0.52
CA LYS A 240 18.23 -10.10 -0.85
C LYS A 240 18.23 -8.96 -1.86
N LEU A 241 17.30 -8.02 -1.76
CA LEU A 241 17.26 -6.84 -2.62
C LEU A 241 18.51 -5.98 -2.42
N HIS A 242 18.92 -5.69 -1.20
CA HIS A 242 20.16 -4.95 -0.92
C HIS A 242 21.37 -5.65 -1.50
N ASN A 243 21.53 -6.95 -1.27
CA ASN A 243 22.64 -7.72 -1.84
C ASN A 243 22.64 -7.70 -3.38
N TYR A 244 21.47 -7.76 -4.02
CA TYR A 244 21.37 -7.64 -5.46
C TYR A 244 21.84 -6.26 -5.97
N ILE A 245 21.43 -5.18 -5.29
CA ILE A 245 21.84 -3.80 -5.62
C ILE A 245 23.36 -3.65 -5.42
N TYR A 246 23.92 -4.15 -4.31
CA TYR A 246 25.37 -4.16 -4.10
C TYR A 246 26.10 -4.84 -5.26
N THR A 247 25.72 -6.06 -5.58
CA THR A 247 26.36 -6.84 -6.65
C THR A 247 26.28 -6.13 -8.00
N LEU A 248 25.14 -5.47 -8.27
CA LEU A 248 24.93 -4.74 -9.51
C LEU A 248 25.89 -3.54 -9.64
N PHE A 249 26.06 -2.77 -8.58
CA PHE A 249 26.85 -1.54 -8.59
C PHE A 249 28.34 -1.78 -8.37
N GLU A 250 28.74 -2.70 -7.49
CA GLU A 250 30.16 -3.00 -7.20
C GLU A 250 30.93 -3.42 -8.45
N GLY A 251 30.30 -4.19 -9.34
CA GLY A 251 30.91 -4.58 -10.61
C GLY A 251 31.05 -3.43 -11.64
N ARG A 252 30.45 -2.27 -11.38
CA ARG A 252 30.36 -1.13 -12.31
C ARG A 252 30.88 0.19 -11.74
N ALA A 253 31.46 0.17 -10.56
CA ALA A 253 32.00 1.37 -9.93
C ALA A 253 32.96 2.11 -10.85
N THR A 254 32.78 3.44 -10.96
CA THR A 254 33.51 4.35 -11.88
C THR A 254 33.15 4.24 -13.37
N GLN A 255 32.11 3.52 -13.74
CA GLN A 255 31.58 3.48 -15.09
C GLN A 255 30.39 4.46 -15.24
N GLU A 256 30.19 5.00 -16.46
CA GLU A 256 28.97 5.71 -16.78
C GLU A 256 27.82 4.71 -17.00
N LEU A 257 26.65 5.02 -16.46
CA LEU A 257 25.45 4.21 -16.70
C LEU A 257 24.97 4.38 -18.14
N THR A 258 24.66 3.27 -18.77
CA THR A 258 24.08 3.23 -20.12
C THR A 258 22.69 2.58 -20.06
N ARG A 259 21.93 2.64 -21.18
CA ARG A 259 20.62 1.96 -21.28
C ARG A 259 20.64 0.45 -21.05
N LYS A 260 21.82 -0.16 -21.08
CA LYS A 260 21.98 -1.60 -20.84
C LYS A 260 22.16 -1.94 -19.37
N ASP A 261 22.47 -0.96 -18.56
CA ASP A 261 22.71 -1.06 -17.12
C ASP A 261 21.44 -0.74 -16.33
#